data_d14ebe4c3c113b64977d1fcf4ca63225
#
_entry.id   d14ebe4c3c113b64977d1fcf4ca63225
#
_cell.length_a   1.000
_cell.length_b   1.000
_cell.length_c   1.000
_cell.angle_alpha   90.00
_cell.angle_beta   90.00
_cell.angle_gamma   90.00
#
_symmetry.space_group_name_H-M   'P 1'
#
loop_
_entity.id
_entity.type
_entity.pdbx_description
1 polymer ?
#
loop_
_entity_poly.entity_id
_entity_poly.type
_entity_poly.pdbx_seq_one_letter_code
_entity_poly.pdbx_strand_id
1 'polypeptide(L)'
;ATVGNGVSGVEVSSNGAHIVVNSTVSGVEYVLNGTTTNGSFKVYSEKKFKLSLAGVSILNPVGAAINIQSSKRVFVVCADETTNVLTDGSSYTATTDGEDMKACLFSEGQLIFSGGGSLTVTGNYKHAITSDDYVRFRSGCNITVVSAKKDGIHTNESVIIGGGILNISSDGDAIQCEEGGITMTGGFAKLSTTDNKAHGLKSCLDVVISGGAIQAQVAGAASKGISCDGNLTISGGKLTAFTSQTALYEDNDLSSCAGIKCDGNILITGGEIAIQSTGGAGKGINCDGSITINDGTVKVITTGTQCVYGKLDSSAKGIKADGALTINGGTVLVKATGGEGSEGIESKSVLTVNEGTVAALCYDDCMNASNSIVLNGGNIYCYSSGNDGIDSNGTLTITGGAVSYTHLRAH
;
A
#
# COMPACT_ATOMS: atom_id res chain seq x y z
N ALA A 1 32.80 -21.49 2.59
CA ALA A 1 31.64 -21.82 3.41
C ALA A 1 31.91 -23.11 4.18
N THR A 2 31.44 -23.18 5.43
CA THR A 2 31.52 -24.42 6.22
C THR A 2 30.10 -24.94 6.35
N VAL A 3 29.88 -26.19 5.96
CA VAL A 3 28.62 -26.88 6.13
C VAL A 3 28.67 -27.63 7.47
N GLY A 4 27.73 -27.38 8.35
CA GLY A 4 27.59 -28.09 9.62
C GLY A 4 27.09 -29.52 9.46
N ASN A 5 26.37 -30.03 10.45
CA ASN A 5 25.89 -31.41 10.45
C ASN A 5 25.02 -31.70 9.22
N GLY A 6 25.41 -32.72 8.44
CA GLY A 6 24.68 -33.17 7.28
C GLY A 6 23.36 -33.87 7.66
N VAL A 7 22.36 -33.74 6.82
CA VAL A 7 21.07 -34.41 6.90
C VAL A 7 20.95 -35.30 5.69
N SER A 8 20.60 -36.59 5.89
CA SER A 8 20.37 -37.52 4.78
C SER A 8 19.27 -37.01 3.83
N GLY A 9 19.54 -36.99 2.53
CA GLY A 9 18.64 -36.41 1.51
C GLY A 9 18.78 -34.90 1.33
N VAL A 10 19.80 -34.29 1.94
CA VAL A 10 20.22 -32.91 1.69
C VAL A 10 21.63 -32.89 1.13
N GLU A 11 21.79 -32.41 -0.07
CA GLU A 11 23.07 -32.23 -0.73
C GLU A 11 23.43 -30.73 -0.74
N VAL A 12 24.66 -30.42 -0.30
CA VAL A 12 25.16 -29.04 -0.29
C VAL A 12 26.44 -28.96 -1.11
N SER A 13 26.43 -28.07 -2.07
CA SER A 13 27.63 -27.72 -2.84
C SER A 13 27.98 -26.25 -2.64
N SER A 14 29.24 -25.90 -2.82
CA SER A 14 29.68 -24.50 -2.70
C SER A 14 30.82 -24.19 -3.66
N ASN A 15 30.77 -22.97 -4.19
CA ASN A 15 31.89 -22.35 -4.89
C ASN A 15 32.19 -21.01 -4.19
N GLY A 16 33.27 -21.00 -3.40
CA GLY A 16 33.53 -19.88 -2.51
C GLY A 16 32.38 -19.71 -1.47
N ALA A 17 31.73 -18.55 -1.49
CA ALA A 17 30.56 -18.26 -0.64
C ALA A 17 29.21 -18.40 -1.37
N HIS A 18 29.22 -18.91 -2.61
CA HIS A 18 28.00 -19.28 -3.31
C HIS A 18 27.61 -20.72 -2.91
N ILE A 19 26.51 -20.84 -2.20
CA ILE A 19 26.02 -22.11 -1.65
C ILE A 19 24.79 -22.55 -2.42
N VAL A 20 24.77 -23.81 -2.85
CA VAL A 20 23.58 -24.43 -3.49
C VAL A 20 23.19 -25.65 -2.68
N VAL A 21 21.91 -25.75 -2.37
CA VAL A 21 21.29 -26.85 -1.63
C VAL A 21 20.28 -27.55 -2.53
N ASN A 22 20.37 -28.87 -2.61
CA ASN A 22 19.34 -29.75 -3.18
C ASN A 22 18.75 -30.59 -2.04
N SER A 23 17.44 -30.54 -1.83
CA SER A 23 16.80 -31.23 -0.71
C SER A 23 15.51 -31.94 -1.12
N THR A 24 15.43 -33.22 -0.73
CA THR A 24 14.21 -34.00 -0.85
C THR A 24 13.49 -34.21 0.49
N VAL A 25 13.99 -33.59 1.57
CA VAL A 25 13.55 -33.80 2.95
C VAL A 25 12.69 -32.66 3.43
N SER A 26 11.57 -32.97 4.07
CA SER A 26 10.68 -31.96 4.69
C SER A 26 11.14 -31.59 6.10
N GLY A 27 10.91 -30.31 6.45
CA GLY A 27 11.13 -29.81 7.81
C GLY A 27 12.60 -29.57 8.17
N VAL A 28 13.46 -29.50 7.17
CA VAL A 28 14.87 -29.11 7.38
C VAL A 28 14.94 -27.65 7.80
N GLU A 29 15.89 -27.36 8.66
CA GLU A 29 16.29 -25.97 8.99
C GLU A 29 17.66 -25.68 8.39
N TYR A 30 17.72 -24.63 7.57
CA TYR A 30 18.96 -24.06 7.10
C TYR A 30 19.27 -22.81 7.93
N VAL A 31 20.43 -22.80 8.60
CA VAL A 31 20.87 -21.67 9.43
C VAL A 31 21.98 -20.94 8.68
N LEU A 32 21.74 -19.69 8.32
CA LEU A 32 22.72 -18.83 7.65
C LEU A 32 23.33 -17.86 8.66
N ASN A 33 24.66 -17.83 8.69
CA ASN A 33 25.44 -16.84 9.47
C ASN A 33 26.73 -16.46 8.76
N GLY A 34 27.37 -15.39 9.24
CA GLY A 34 28.64 -14.91 8.69
C GLY A 34 28.44 -13.87 7.58
N THR A 35 29.56 -13.38 7.04
CA THR A 35 29.58 -12.24 6.11
C THR A 35 30.32 -12.60 4.84
N THR A 36 29.78 -12.18 3.71
CA THR A 36 30.42 -12.27 2.40
C THR A 36 30.10 -11.06 1.53
N THR A 37 31.07 -10.60 0.76
CA THR A 37 30.92 -9.56 -0.26
C THR A 37 30.80 -10.12 -1.69
N ASN A 38 30.84 -11.44 -1.83
CA ASN A 38 30.61 -12.15 -3.09
C ASN A 38 30.12 -13.56 -2.76
N GLY A 39 28.81 -13.72 -2.63
CA GLY A 39 28.20 -15.00 -2.27
C GLY A 39 26.69 -14.98 -2.43
N SER A 40 26.09 -16.17 -2.33
CA SER A 40 24.65 -16.35 -2.41
C SER A 40 24.23 -17.63 -1.71
N PHE A 41 22.96 -17.72 -1.38
CA PHE A 41 22.32 -18.96 -0.94
C PHE A 41 21.20 -19.30 -1.92
N LYS A 42 21.33 -20.46 -2.57
CA LYS A 42 20.31 -21.00 -3.46
C LYS A 42 19.83 -22.34 -2.93
N VAL A 43 18.52 -22.59 -2.98
CA VAL A 43 17.94 -23.84 -2.54
C VAL A 43 16.91 -24.37 -3.53
N TYR A 44 17.04 -25.63 -3.93
CA TYR A 44 16.06 -26.40 -4.66
C TYR A 44 15.40 -27.37 -3.70
N SER A 45 14.08 -27.28 -3.56
CA SER A 45 13.34 -28.20 -2.70
C SER A 45 11.87 -28.30 -3.10
N GLU A 46 11.34 -29.50 -3.15
CA GLU A 46 9.91 -29.78 -3.28
C GLU A 46 9.22 -29.89 -1.90
N LYS A 47 9.90 -29.54 -0.84
CA LYS A 47 9.43 -29.67 0.54
C LYS A 47 9.51 -28.33 1.28
N LYS A 48 8.59 -28.14 2.23
CA LYS A 48 8.65 -26.99 3.14
C LYS A 48 9.86 -27.07 4.06
N PHE A 49 10.48 -25.93 4.31
CA PHE A 49 11.65 -25.84 5.19
C PHE A 49 11.66 -24.51 5.97
N LYS A 50 12.58 -24.41 6.91
CA LYS A 50 12.88 -23.20 7.67
C LYS A 50 14.22 -22.63 7.21
N LEU A 51 14.26 -21.34 6.97
CA LEU A 51 15.46 -20.58 6.71
C LEU A 51 15.71 -19.61 7.88
N SER A 52 16.66 -19.93 8.73
CA SER A 52 17.02 -19.12 9.89
C SER A 52 18.18 -18.21 9.53
N LEU A 53 17.95 -16.89 9.63
CA LEU A 53 18.94 -15.86 9.44
C LEU A 53 19.51 -15.50 10.83
N ALA A 54 20.74 -15.92 11.10
CA ALA A 54 21.38 -15.85 12.41
C ALA A 54 22.64 -14.98 12.38
N GLY A 55 22.51 -13.72 11.98
CA GLY A 55 23.61 -12.79 11.82
C GLY A 55 24.33 -12.96 10.47
N VAL A 56 23.55 -13.12 9.39
CA VAL A 56 24.08 -13.28 8.04
C VAL A 56 24.12 -11.94 7.31
N SER A 57 25.24 -11.71 6.58
CA SER A 57 25.39 -10.59 5.65
C SER A 57 25.86 -11.11 4.30
N ILE A 58 25.00 -11.01 3.30
CA ILE A 58 25.29 -11.46 1.93
C ILE A 58 25.20 -10.28 0.97
N LEU A 59 26.29 -10.02 0.24
CA LEU A 59 26.27 -9.24 -0.98
C LEU A 59 26.56 -10.20 -2.14
N ASN A 60 25.67 -10.24 -3.12
CA ASN A 60 25.86 -10.94 -4.38
C ASN A 60 25.95 -9.92 -5.53
N PRO A 61 27.13 -9.59 -6.05
CA PRO A 61 27.27 -8.54 -7.06
C PRO A 61 26.67 -8.88 -8.43
N VAL A 62 26.31 -10.14 -8.67
CA VAL A 62 25.88 -10.65 -9.98
C VAL A 62 24.57 -11.46 -9.95
N GLY A 63 23.80 -11.37 -8.88
CA GLY A 63 22.56 -12.11 -8.75
C GLY A 63 21.83 -11.87 -7.43
N ALA A 64 20.79 -12.64 -7.16
CA ALA A 64 20.08 -12.63 -5.90
C ALA A 64 20.98 -13.05 -4.73
N ALA A 65 20.84 -12.41 -3.58
CA ALA A 65 21.50 -12.84 -2.35
C ALA A 65 20.94 -14.18 -1.84
N ILE A 66 19.61 -14.32 -1.89
CA ILE A 66 18.90 -15.56 -1.58
C ILE A 66 17.94 -15.90 -2.72
N ASN A 67 18.08 -17.10 -3.27
CA ASN A 67 17.22 -17.62 -4.35
C ASN A 67 16.60 -18.94 -3.95
N ILE A 68 15.28 -18.96 -3.75
CA ILE A 68 14.54 -20.12 -3.30
C ILE A 68 13.72 -20.67 -4.48
N GLN A 69 14.24 -21.74 -5.08
CA GLN A 69 13.61 -22.49 -6.16
C GLN A 69 12.77 -23.61 -5.55
N SER A 70 11.66 -23.23 -4.93
CA SER A 70 10.73 -24.12 -4.26
C SER A 70 9.33 -23.53 -4.27
N SER A 71 8.38 -24.24 -4.85
CA SER A 71 6.95 -23.89 -4.81
C SER A 71 6.29 -24.15 -3.44
N LYS A 72 7.08 -24.50 -2.42
CA LYS A 72 6.58 -24.83 -1.08
C LYS A 72 6.85 -23.70 -0.09
N ARG A 73 6.11 -23.75 0.99
CA ARG A 73 6.20 -22.75 2.07
C ARG A 73 7.56 -22.72 2.72
N VAL A 74 8.13 -21.53 2.80
CA VAL A 74 9.39 -21.24 3.47
C VAL A 74 9.14 -20.35 4.67
N PHE A 75 9.61 -20.79 5.84
CA PHE A 75 9.59 -19.99 7.06
C PHE A 75 10.92 -19.27 7.19
N VAL A 76 10.95 -17.97 6.89
CA VAL A 76 12.13 -17.11 7.07
C VAL A 76 12.09 -16.56 8.49
N VAL A 77 13.04 -16.96 9.30
CA VAL A 77 13.12 -16.58 10.72
C VAL A 77 14.37 -15.76 10.96
N CYS A 78 14.21 -14.49 11.32
CA CYS A 78 15.31 -13.69 11.81
C CYS A 78 15.53 -14.05 13.29
N ALA A 79 16.65 -14.74 13.57
CA ALA A 79 16.95 -15.18 14.93
C ALA A 79 17.00 -13.96 15.87
N ASP A 80 16.54 -14.15 17.08
CA ASP A 80 16.45 -13.07 18.07
C ASP A 80 17.82 -12.41 18.30
N GLU A 81 17.80 -11.11 18.50
CA GLU A 81 19.00 -10.27 18.74
C GLU A 81 20.01 -10.27 17.58
N THR A 82 19.66 -10.78 16.38
CA THR A 82 20.55 -10.75 15.22
C THR A 82 20.14 -9.67 14.22
N THR A 83 21.16 -9.17 13.52
CA THR A 83 21.01 -8.27 12.37
C THR A 83 21.43 -9.02 11.11
N ASN A 84 20.56 -9.07 10.13
CA ASN A 84 20.79 -9.77 8.87
C ASN A 84 20.70 -8.76 7.72
N VAL A 85 21.60 -8.88 6.75
CA VAL A 85 21.71 -7.95 5.63
C VAL A 85 21.79 -8.72 4.32
N LEU A 86 20.94 -8.36 3.37
CA LEU A 86 20.95 -8.93 2.03
C LEU A 86 21.06 -7.79 1.00
N THR A 87 21.99 -7.92 0.08
CA THR A 87 22.22 -6.97 -1.00
C THR A 87 22.50 -7.73 -2.28
N ASP A 88 21.80 -7.40 -3.35
CA ASP A 88 22.03 -7.95 -4.68
C ASP A 88 22.87 -7.03 -5.57
N GLY A 89 23.25 -7.52 -6.74
CA GLY A 89 23.90 -6.75 -7.78
C GLY A 89 22.92 -5.90 -8.58
N SER A 90 23.43 -4.87 -9.25
CA SER A 90 22.63 -4.04 -10.18
C SER A 90 22.34 -4.72 -11.52
N SER A 91 22.96 -5.85 -11.79
CA SER A 91 22.70 -6.71 -12.95
C SER A 91 22.85 -8.16 -12.54
N TYR A 92 22.07 -9.04 -13.17
CA TYR A 92 22.10 -10.46 -12.89
C TYR A 92 22.73 -11.22 -14.05
N THR A 93 23.61 -12.14 -13.74
CA THR A 93 24.13 -13.10 -14.72
C THR A 93 23.00 -14.05 -15.08
N ALA A 94 22.76 -14.26 -16.37
CA ALA A 94 21.77 -15.21 -16.83
C ALA A 94 22.06 -16.62 -16.28
N THR A 95 21.04 -17.27 -15.80
CA THR A 95 21.14 -18.69 -15.39
C THR A 95 21.05 -19.59 -16.61
N THR A 96 21.73 -20.71 -16.59
CA THR A 96 21.69 -21.70 -17.68
C THR A 96 20.32 -22.39 -17.80
N ASP A 97 19.52 -22.36 -16.75
CA ASP A 97 18.28 -23.13 -16.62
C ASP A 97 17.01 -22.25 -16.76
N GLY A 98 17.19 -20.95 -17.08
CA GLY A 98 16.05 -20.03 -17.27
C GLY A 98 15.29 -19.69 -15.98
N GLU A 99 15.91 -19.85 -14.81
CA GLU A 99 15.31 -19.50 -13.53
C GLU A 99 14.96 -18.01 -13.46
N ASP A 100 13.78 -17.70 -12.97
CA ASP A 100 13.42 -16.34 -12.63
C ASP A 100 14.06 -15.92 -11.33
N MET A 101 14.86 -14.84 -11.39
CA MET A 101 15.48 -14.21 -10.24
C MET A 101 15.23 -12.71 -10.36
N LYS A 102 14.14 -12.22 -9.79
CA LYS A 102 13.74 -10.82 -9.95
C LYS A 102 13.88 -9.98 -8.67
N ALA A 103 14.52 -10.54 -7.62
CA ALA A 103 14.66 -9.85 -6.34
C ALA A 103 15.94 -10.25 -5.59
N CYS A 104 16.36 -9.41 -4.65
CA CYS A 104 17.45 -9.70 -3.73
C CYS A 104 17.17 -10.96 -2.89
N LEU A 105 15.93 -11.11 -2.38
CA LEU A 105 15.38 -12.33 -1.81
C LEU A 105 14.22 -12.77 -2.69
N PHE A 106 14.41 -13.84 -3.43
CA PHE A 106 13.43 -14.39 -4.35
C PHE A 106 12.93 -15.77 -3.89
N SER A 107 11.66 -16.06 -4.07
CA SER A 107 11.05 -17.37 -3.83
C SER A 107 9.93 -17.67 -4.83
N GLU A 108 9.98 -18.86 -5.44
CA GLU A 108 8.88 -19.43 -6.23
C GLU A 108 7.62 -19.72 -5.39
N GLY A 109 7.76 -19.89 -4.09
CA GLY A 109 6.66 -20.27 -3.19
C GLY A 109 6.55 -19.31 -2.01
N GLN A 110 5.63 -19.66 -1.13
CA GLN A 110 5.19 -18.84 0.00
C GLN A 110 6.32 -18.46 0.95
N LEU A 111 6.41 -17.18 1.30
CA LEU A 111 7.33 -16.67 2.31
C LEU A 111 6.58 -16.27 3.59
N ILE A 112 7.01 -16.82 4.73
CA ILE A 112 6.48 -16.44 6.05
C ILE A 112 7.59 -15.90 6.91
N PHE A 113 7.60 -14.60 7.15
CA PHE A 113 8.57 -13.92 7.99
C PHE A 113 8.15 -13.92 9.47
N SER A 114 9.12 -14.21 10.35
CA SER A 114 8.97 -14.19 11.81
C SER A 114 10.33 -14.06 12.52
N GLY A 115 10.33 -14.02 13.85
CA GLY A 115 11.51 -13.91 14.71
C GLY A 115 11.78 -12.48 15.15
N GLY A 116 12.50 -12.31 16.27
CA GLY A 116 12.76 -11.02 16.90
C GLY A 116 14.01 -10.28 16.39
N GLY A 117 14.78 -10.89 15.49
CA GLY A 117 15.89 -10.22 14.82
C GLY A 117 15.42 -9.30 13.69
N SER A 118 16.38 -8.58 13.08
CA SER A 118 16.12 -7.67 11.96
C SER A 118 16.65 -8.24 10.65
N LEU A 119 15.97 -7.88 9.54
CA LEU A 119 16.42 -8.12 8.19
C LEU A 119 16.42 -6.80 7.41
N THR A 120 17.59 -6.45 6.86
CA THR A 120 17.77 -5.31 5.98
C THR A 120 18.02 -5.81 4.57
N VAL A 121 17.27 -5.32 3.58
CA VAL A 121 17.36 -5.74 2.18
C VAL A 121 17.58 -4.53 1.28
N THR A 122 18.49 -4.67 0.32
CA THR A 122 18.73 -3.70 -0.74
C THR A 122 18.57 -4.39 -2.09
N GLY A 123 17.57 -3.99 -2.86
CA GLY A 123 17.27 -4.51 -4.19
C GLY A 123 17.81 -3.57 -5.28
N ASN A 124 19.02 -3.84 -5.77
CA ASN A 124 19.67 -2.98 -6.76
C ASN A 124 19.27 -3.31 -8.20
N TYR A 125 18.75 -4.50 -8.46
CA TYR A 125 18.35 -4.95 -9.80
C TYR A 125 16.90 -4.63 -10.11
N LYS A 126 15.98 -5.18 -9.33
CA LYS A 126 14.53 -4.99 -9.45
C LYS A 126 13.90 -4.83 -8.06
N HIS A 127 13.24 -5.90 -7.58
CA HIS A 127 12.56 -5.90 -6.29
C HIS A 127 13.51 -6.24 -5.14
N ALA A 128 13.16 -5.85 -3.93
CA ALA A 128 13.94 -6.28 -2.77
C ALA A 128 13.54 -7.68 -2.30
N ILE A 129 12.25 -7.94 -2.14
CA ILE A 129 11.69 -9.25 -1.75
C ILE A 129 10.58 -9.62 -2.72
N THR A 130 10.65 -10.84 -3.29
CA THR A 130 9.59 -11.35 -4.17
C THR A 130 9.21 -12.76 -3.81
N SER A 131 7.92 -13.03 -3.90
CA SER A 131 7.34 -14.37 -3.88
C SER A 131 6.39 -14.53 -5.07
N ASP A 132 6.50 -15.62 -5.82
CA ASP A 132 5.54 -15.94 -6.89
C ASP A 132 4.23 -16.53 -6.35
N ASP A 133 4.10 -16.60 -5.03
CA ASP A 133 2.91 -16.97 -4.27
C ASP A 133 2.62 -15.81 -3.29
N TYR A 134 2.27 -16.06 -2.01
CA TYR A 134 2.01 -15.02 -1.04
C TYR A 134 3.17 -14.76 -0.07
N VAL A 135 3.18 -13.56 0.50
CA VAL A 135 4.07 -13.18 1.62
C VAL A 135 3.25 -12.90 2.87
N ARG A 136 3.69 -13.46 4.00
CA ARG A 136 3.09 -13.21 5.32
C ARG A 136 4.11 -12.71 6.33
N PHE A 137 3.79 -11.61 7.00
CA PHE A 137 4.55 -11.06 8.12
C PHE A 137 3.83 -11.36 9.42
N ARG A 138 4.54 -12.01 10.36
CA ARG A 138 4.05 -12.31 11.71
C ARG A 138 4.54 -11.27 12.70
N SER A 139 3.96 -11.27 13.90
CA SER A 139 4.43 -10.44 15.01
C SER A 139 5.90 -10.71 15.31
N GLY A 140 6.63 -9.67 15.72
CA GLY A 140 8.04 -9.74 16.07
C GLY A 140 9.01 -9.49 14.91
N CYS A 141 8.65 -9.76 13.65
CA CYS A 141 9.57 -9.52 12.53
C CYS A 141 9.83 -8.02 12.32
N ASN A 142 11.09 -7.70 12.00
CA ASN A 142 11.53 -6.33 11.71
C ASN A 142 12.26 -6.33 10.36
N ILE A 143 11.57 -5.83 9.32
CA ILE A 143 12.05 -5.83 7.94
C ILE A 143 12.26 -4.40 7.47
N THR A 144 13.47 -4.13 6.97
CA THR A 144 13.80 -2.84 6.35
C THR A 144 14.25 -3.08 4.92
N VAL A 145 13.50 -2.57 3.96
CA VAL A 145 13.95 -2.39 2.58
C VAL A 145 14.52 -0.99 2.48
N VAL A 146 15.84 -0.91 2.31
CA VAL A 146 16.55 0.38 2.21
C VAL A 146 16.28 1.06 0.89
N SER A 147 16.28 0.28 -0.18
CA SER A 147 15.91 0.69 -1.53
C SER A 147 15.56 -0.53 -2.38
N ALA A 148 14.72 -0.32 -3.38
CA ALA A 148 14.46 -1.26 -4.46
C ALA A 148 14.31 -0.50 -5.77
N LYS A 149 14.87 -1.00 -6.86
CA LYS A 149 14.78 -0.39 -8.20
C LYS A 149 13.40 -0.50 -8.82
N LYS A 150 12.62 -1.45 -8.35
CA LYS A 150 11.18 -1.57 -8.56
C LYS A 150 10.52 -1.60 -7.20
N ASP A 151 9.76 -2.66 -6.92
CA ASP A 151 8.95 -2.73 -5.72
C ASP A 151 9.75 -3.21 -4.51
N GLY A 152 9.40 -2.72 -3.35
CA GLY A 152 10.00 -3.17 -2.10
C GLY A 152 9.65 -4.62 -1.82
N ILE A 153 8.36 -4.93 -1.80
CA ILE A 153 7.81 -6.28 -1.69
C ILE A 153 6.87 -6.50 -2.87
N HIS A 154 7.13 -7.56 -3.63
CA HIS A 154 6.35 -7.92 -4.80
C HIS A 154 5.83 -9.36 -4.66
N THR A 155 4.53 -9.57 -4.86
CA THR A 155 3.94 -10.89 -4.81
C THR A 155 2.98 -11.10 -5.97
N ASN A 156 2.91 -12.33 -6.47
CA ASN A 156 1.87 -12.64 -7.43
C ASN A 156 0.53 -12.77 -6.70
N GLU A 157 0.43 -13.50 -5.58
CA GLU A 157 -0.83 -13.70 -4.87
C GLU A 157 -1.07 -12.64 -3.79
N SER A 158 -0.93 -12.95 -2.52
CA SER A 158 -1.40 -12.09 -1.44
C SER A 158 -0.30 -11.56 -0.52
N VAL A 159 -0.53 -10.41 0.10
CA VAL A 159 0.27 -9.94 1.23
C VAL A 159 -0.57 -9.93 2.51
N ILE A 160 -0.06 -10.58 3.55
CA ILE A 160 -0.72 -10.70 4.85
C ILE A 160 0.19 -10.10 5.93
N ILE A 161 -0.21 -8.97 6.50
CA ILE A 161 0.51 -8.28 7.57
C ILE A 161 -0.25 -8.52 8.88
N GLY A 162 0.17 -9.55 9.62
CA GLY A 162 -0.39 -9.88 10.93
C GLY A 162 0.32 -9.21 12.10
N GLY A 163 1.46 -8.56 11.84
CA GLY A 163 2.26 -7.89 12.86
C GLY A 163 3.66 -7.53 12.34
N GLY A 164 4.55 -7.16 13.25
CA GLY A 164 5.93 -6.77 12.93
C GLY A 164 6.07 -5.29 12.53
N ILE A 165 7.28 -4.93 12.12
CA ILE A 165 7.65 -3.60 11.65
C ILE A 165 8.20 -3.72 10.24
N LEU A 166 7.60 -3.03 9.31
CA LEU A 166 7.99 -2.96 7.92
C LEU A 166 8.37 -1.51 7.59
N ASN A 167 9.66 -1.26 7.30
CA ASN A 167 10.14 0.03 6.78
C ASN A 167 10.57 -0.19 5.34
N ILE A 168 9.84 0.35 4.38
CA ILE A 168 10.05 0.04 2.97
C ILE A 168 10.26 1.33 2.20
N SER A 169 11.40 1.40 1.50
CA SER A 169 11.69 2.45 0.52
C SER A 169 11.97 1.81 -0.84
N SER A 170 11.34 2.29 -1.89
CA SER A 170 11.45 1.77 -3.26
C SER A 170 11.31 2.88 -4.30
N ASP A 171 11.84 2.65 -5.49
CA ASP A 171 11.54 3.50 -6.64
C ASP A 171 10.11 3.21 -7.12
N GLY A 172 9.74 1.93 -7.34
CA GLY A 172 8.38 1.46 -7.64
C GLY A 172 7.47 1.35 -6.41
N ASP A 173 6.49 0.45 -6.46
CA ASP A 173 5.51 0.26 -5.38
C ASP A 173 6.21 -0.23 -4.10
N ALA A 174 5.81 0.28 -2.93
CA ALA A 174 6.41 -0.21 -1.70
C ALA A 174 5.98 -1.67 -1.42
N ILE A 175 4.69 -1.97 -1.58
CA ILE A 175 4.13 -3.33 -1.53
C ILE A 175 3.16 -3.49 -2.69
N GLN A 176 3.43 -4.45 -3.57
CA GLN A 176 2.58 -4.81 -4.70
C GLN A 176 2.11 -6.26 -4.62
N CYS A 177 0.85 -6.47 -4.98
CA CYS A 177 0.17 -7.74 -5.16
C CYS A 177 -0.42 -7.78 -6.58
N GLU A 178 0.03 -8.71 -7.45
CA GLU A 178 -0.40 -8.70 -8.86
C GLU A 178 -1.76 -9.36 -9.09
N GLU A 179 -2.06 -10.45 -8.40
CA GLU A 179 -3.28 -11.25 -8.62
C GLU A 179 -4.14 -11.41 -7.37
N GLY A 180 -3.62 -11.01 -6.21
CA GLY A 180 -4.28 -11.20 -4.93
C GLY A 180 -4.62 -9.91 -4.19
N GLY A 181 -4.99 -10.06 -2.92
CA GLY A 181 -5.36 -8.98 -2.02
C GLY A 181 -4.33 -8.70 -0.94
N ILE A 182 -4.48 -7.56 -0.28
CA ILE A 182 -3.64 -7.17 0.86
C ILE A 182 -4.50 -7.15 2.13
N THR A 183 -4.08 -7.90 3.15
CA THR A 183 -4.74 -7.90 4.45
C THR A 183 -3.79 -7.44 5.54
N MET A 184 -4.21 -6.44 6.32
CA MET A 184 -3.47 -6.00 7.51
C MET A 184 -4.33 -6.09 8.75
N THR A 185 -3.88 -6.88 9.73
CA THR A 185 -4.57 -7.08 11.00
C THR A 185 -3.77 -6.55 12.20
N GLY A 186 -2.52 -6.13 11.99
CA GLY A 186 -1.64 -5.61 13.02
C GLY A 186 -0.28 -5.19 12.47
N GLY A 187 0.61 -4.74 13.35
CA GLY A 187 1.95 -4.28 13.00
C GLY A 187 2.02 -2.82 12.57
N PHE A 188 3.18 -2.46 12.04
CA PHE A 188 3.47 -1.11 11.56
C PHE A 188 4.14 -1.19 10.20
N ALA A 189 3.62 -0.46 9.22
CA ALA A 189 4.20 -0.34 7.89
C ALA A 189 4.47 1.13 7.55
N LYS A 190 5.75 1.48 7.37
CA LYS A 190 6.18 2.77 6.83
C LYS A 190 6.63 2.54 5.39
N LEU A 191 5.94 3.20 4.46
CA LEU A 191 6.06 2.99 3.02
C LEU A 191 6.47 4.30 2.36
N SER A 192 7.55 4.27 1.56
CA SER A 192 8.06 5.43 0.84
C SER A 192 8.36 5.05 -0.60
N THR A 193 7.84 5.82 -1.57
CA THR A 193 8.05 5.58 -3.00
C THR A 193 8.44 6.85 -3.72
N THR A 194 9.17 6.74 -4.85
CA THR A 194 9.73 7.90 -5.55
C THR A 194 9.31 8.04 -7.02
N ASP A 195 9.09 6.95 -7.74
CA ASP A 195 8.74 7.02 -9.15
C ASP A 195 7.29 7.45 -9.39
N ASN A 196 7.03 7.96 -10.57
CA ASN A 196 5.67 8.24 -11.01
C ASN A 196 4.84 6.94 -11.05
N LYS A 197 3.57 7.02 -10.66
CA LYS A 197 2.66 5.87 -10.54
C LYS A 197 3.12 4.79 -9.55
N ALA A 198 4.07 5.10 -8.67
CA ALA A 198 4.49 4.21 -7.59
C ALA A 198 3.60 4.42 -6.35
N HIS A 199 3.12 3.34 -5.76
CA HIS A 199 2.13 3.37 -4.71
C HIS A 199 2.69 2.84 -3.37
N GLY A 200 2.09 3.27 -2.26
CA GLY A 200 2.40 2.70 -0.96
C GLY A 200 1.96 1.24 -0.87
N LEU A 201 0.68 0.99 -1.04
CA LEU A 201 0.10 -0.35 -1.25
C LEU A 201 -0.59 -0.39 -2.61
N LYS A 202 -0.33 -1.43 -3.38
CA LYS A 202 -1.02 -1.70 -4.64
C LYS A 202 -1.54 -3.12 -4.66
N SER A 203 -2.83 -3.27 -4.90
CA SER A 203 -3.52 -4.55 -4.91
C SER A 203 -4.44 -4.66 -6.10
N CYS A 204 -4.36 -5.78 -6.82
CA CYS A 204 -5.27 -6.10 -7.92
C CYS A 204 -6.67 -6.57 -7.43
N LEU A 205 -6.75 -7.07 -6.18
CA LEU A 205 -8.01 -7.43 -5.53
C LEU A 205 -8.24 -6.56 -4.29
N ASP A 206 -9.00 -7.08 -3.34
CA ASP A 206 -9.43 -6.36 -2.15
C ASP A 206 -8.27 -5.97 -1.21
N VAL A 207 -8.41 -4.82 -0.56
CA VAL A 207 -7.58 -4.42 0.56
C VAL A 207 -8.43 -4.40 1.84
N VAL A 208 -7.96 -5.12 2.87
CA VAL A 208 -8.64 -5.20 4.17
C VAL A 208 -7.70 -4.74 5.28
N ILE A 209 -8.08 -3.69 6.00
CA ILE A 209 -7.34 -3.16 7.15
C ILE A 209 -8.24 -3.24 8.37
N SER A 210 -7.91 -4.14 9.30
CA SER A 210 -8.65 -4.30 10.55
C SER A 210 -7.85 -3.91 11.79
N GLY A 211 -6.56 -3.58 11.63
CA GLY A 211 -5.67 -3.17 12.72
C GLY A 211 -4.29 -2.77 12.23
N GLY A 212 -3.42 -2.39 13.16
CA GLY A 212 -2.07 -1.93 12.87
C GLY A 212 -2.01 -0.46 12.44
N ALA A 213 -0.85 -0.04 11.91
CA ALA A 213 -0.66 1.32 11.44
C ALA A 213 0.12 1.35 10.11
N ILE A 214 -0.37 2.16 9.17
CA ILE A 214 0.25 2.41 7.88
C ILE A 214 0.61 3.90 7.80
N GLN A 215 1.85 4.18 7.39
CA GLN A 215 2.32 5.50 7.01
C GLN A 215 2.84 5.43 5.58
N ALA A 216 2.09 5.94 4.63
CA ALA A 216 2.47 6.00 3.22
C ALA A 216 2.90 7.43 2.85
N GLN A 217 4.12 7.56 2.34
CA GLN A 217 4.65 8.80 1.78
C GLN A 217 5.07 8.51 0.34
N VAL A 218 4.27 8.94 -0.61
CA VAL A 218 4.50 8.70 -2.03
C VAL A 218 4.85 10.01 -2.73
N ALA A 219 6.01 10.05 -3.40
CA ALA A 219 6.60 11.27 -3.92
C ALA A 219 6.47 11.41 -5.46
N GLY A 220 6.03 10.38 -6.17
CA GLY A 220 5.86 10.42 -7.62
C GLY A 220 4.55 11.07 -8.08
N ALA A 221 4.51 11.57 -9.32
CA ALA A 221 3.27 12.03 -9.94
C ALA A 221 2.32 10.85 -10.18
N ALA A 222 1.02 11.08 -10.09
CA ALA A 222 -0.02 10.06 -10.20
C ALA A 222 0.10 8.89 -9.20
N SER A 223 0.88 9.05 -8.12
CA SER A 223 1.07 8.02 -7.09
C SER A 223 -0.05 8.04 -6.04
N LYS A 224 -0.31 6.89 -5.42
CA LYS A 224 -1.36 6.72 -4.41
C LYS A 224 -0.79 6.13 -3.12
N GLY A 225 -1.28 6.59 -1.98
CA GLY A 225 -0.98 5.94 -0.69
C GLY A 225 -1.46 4.48 -0.69
N ILE A 226 -2.71 4.26 -1.08
CA ILE A 226 -3.30 2.95 -1.36
C ILE A 226 -3.95 2.99 -2.75
N SER A 227 -3.64 2.02 -3.60
CA SER A 227 -4.32 1.73 -4.86
C SER A 227 -4.92 0.33 -4.79
N CYS A 228 -6.23 0.22 -4.99
CA CYS A 228 -6.97 -1.02 -4.85
C CYS A 228 -7.94 -1.17 -6.03
N ASP A 229 -7.74 -2.20 -6.86
CA ASP A 229 -8.61 -2.45 -8.01
C ASP A 229 -9.92 -3.16 -7.57
N GLY A 230 -9.89 -3.91 -6.46
CA GLY A 230 -11.07 -4.48 -5.81
C GLY A 230 -11.71 -3.51 -4.81
N ASN A 231 -12.29 -4.05 -3.73
CA ASN A 231 -12.90 -3.26 -2.66
C ASN A 231 -11.90 -2.93 -1.55
N LEU A 232 -12.09 -1.79 -0.90
CA LEU A 232 -11.33 -1.42 0.29
C LEU A 232 -12.23 -1.46 1.53
N THR A 233 -11.84 -2.26 2.52
CA THR A 233 -12.50 -2.30 3.83
C THR A 233 -11.55 -1.85 4.93
N ILE A 234 -11.95 -0.83 5.69
CA ILE A 234 -11.21 -0.38 6.88
C ILE A 234 -12.13 -0.49 8.08
N SER A 235 -11.83 -1.44 8.97
CA SER A 235 -12.61 -1.67 10.20
C SER A 235 -11.86 -1.30 11.47
N GLY A 236 -10.58 -0.90 11.36
CA GLY A 236 -9.75 -0.51 12.49
C GLY A 236 -8.35 -0.09 12.05
N GLY A 237 -7.49 0.16 13.02
CA GLY A 237 -6.12 0.59 12.77
C GLY A 237 -5.98 2.07 12.44
N LYS A 238 -4.78 2.43 11.98
CA LYS A 238 -4.44 3.81 11.62
C LYS A 238 -3.82 3.87 10.23
N LEU A 239 -4.38 4.69 9.35
CA LEU A 239 -3.82 5.00 8.04
C LEU A 239 -3.43 6.47 7.97
N THR A 240 -2.18 6.74 7.65
CA THR A 240 -1.70 8.07 7.28
C THR A 240 -1.14 8.02 5.87
N ALA A 241 -1.62 8.87 4.96
CA ALA A 241 -1.11 8.96 3.59
C ALA A 241 -0.77 10.41 3.24
N PHE A 242 0.39 10.59 2.65
CA PHE A 242 0.87 11.88 2.15
C PHE A 242 1.27 11.76 0.69
N THR A 243 0.71 12.64 -0.16
CA THR A 243 1.07 12.80 -1.57
C THR A 243 1.31 14.27 -1.88
N SER A 244 2.34 14.59 -2.67
CA SER A 244 2.73 15.98 -2.91
C SER A 244 2.87 16.36 -4.39
N GLN A 245 2.90 15.39 -5.28
CA GLN A 245 3.07 15.65 -6.71
C GLN A 245 1.74 15.89 -7.42
N THR A 246 1.85 16.45 -8.61
CA THR A 246 0.71 16.79 -9.46
C THR A 246 0.18 15.56 -10.21
N ALA A 247 -0.97 15.75 -10.87
CA ALA A 247 -1.45 14.79 -11.84
C ALA A 247 -0.45 14.58 -12.98
N LEU A 248 -0.43 13.38 -13.55
CA LEU A 248 0.37 12.99 -14.69
C LEU A 248 -0.52 12.82 -15.91
N TYR A 249 -0.18 13.50 -17.01
CA TYR A 249 -0.80 13.26 -18.29
C TYR A 249 -0.01 12.19 -19.05
N GLU A 250 -0.66 11.11 -19.40
CA GLU A 250 -0.09 10.01 -20.18
C GLU A 250 -1.24 9.24 -20.85
N ASP A 251 -1.02 8.73 -22.05
CA ASP A 251 -1.99 7.91 -22.80
C ASP A 251 -3.39 8.54 -22.95
N ASN A 252 -3.45 9.87 -23.12
CA ASN A 252 -4.69 10.65 -23.18
C ASN A 252 -5.54 10.61 -21.90
N ASP A 253 -4.94 10.32 -20.77
CA ASP A 253 -5.54 10.38 -19.44
C ASP A 253 -4.79 11.35 -18.53
N LEU A 254 -5.49 11.91 -17.56
CA LEU A 254 -4.94 12.78 -16.52
C LEU A 254 -5.09 12.12 -15.14
N SER A 255 -4.14 11.28 -14.81
CA SER A 255 -4.16 10.53 -13.55
C SER A 255 -3.67 11.35 -12.37
N SER A 256 -4.49 11.51 -11.34
CA SER A 256 -4.19 12.31 -10.15
C SER A 256 -3.46 11.51 -9.06
N CYS A 257 -2.69 12.21 -8.22
CA CYS A 257 -2.29 11.65 -6.93
C CYS A 257 -3.51 11.48 -6.01
N ALA A 258 -3.49 10.45 -5.16
CA ALA A 258 -4.53 10.26 -4.15
C ALA A 258 -3.96 9.62 -2.87
N GLY A 259 -4.54 9.96 -1.72
CA GLY A 259 -4.26 9.20 -0.50
C GLY A 259 -4.78 7.76 -0.61
N ILE A 260 -6.02 7.62 -1.09
CA ILE A 260 -6.67 6.33 -1.42
C ILE A 260 -7.28 6.43 -2.81
N LYS A 261 -6.99 5.47 -3.68
CA LYS A 261 -7.73 5.18 -4.92
C LYS A 261 -8.30 3.77 -4.80
N CYS A 262 -9.58 3.64 -5.10
CA CYS A 262 -10.28 2.34 -5.12
C CYS A 262 -11.18 2.28 -6.34
N ASP A 263 -11.07 1.22 -7.13
CA ASP A 263 -11.90 1.03 -8.32
C ASP A 263 -13.23 0.35 -7.95
N GLY A 264 -13.22 -0.52 -6.92
CA GLY A 264 -14.44 -1.08 -6.33
C GLY A 264 -15.09 -0.13 -5.32
N ASN A 265 -15.67 -0.67 -4.26
CA ASN A 265 -16.33 0.09 -3.20
C ASN A 265 -15.43 0.29 -1.98
N ILE A 266 -15.66 1.37 -1.25
CA ILE A 266 -14.99 1.64 0.03
C ILE A 266 -15.99 1.48 1.17
N LEU A 267 -15.65 0.65 2.16
CA LEU A 267 -16.38 0.49 3.41
C LEU A 267 -15.48 0.83 4.61
N ILE A 268 -15.86 1.85 5.37
CA ILE A 268 -15.19 2.25 6.61
C ILE A 268 -16.14 2.01 7.77
N THR A 269 -15.77 1.10 8.68
CA THR A 269 -16.57 0.78 9.88
C THR A 269 -15.83 1.11 11.17
N GLY A 270 -14.64 1.72 11.08
CA GLY A 270 -13.81 2.12 12.23
C GLY A 270 -12.42 2.56 11.78
N GLY A 271 -11.56 2.81 12.76
CA GLY A 271 -10.18 3.23 12.53
C GLY A 271 -9.99 4.74 12.42
N GLU A 272 -8.72 5.13 12.26
CA GLU A 272 -8.29 6.52 12.07
C GLU A 272 -7.61 6.68 10.71
N ILE A 273 -8.17 7.50 9.85
CA ILE A 273 -7.67 7.77 8.50
C ILE A 273 -7.29 9.24 8.42
N ALA A 274 -6.03 9.54 8.11
CA ALA A 274 -5.52 10.89 7.95
C ALA A 274 -4.78 11.00 6.59
N ILE A 275 -5.33 11.79 5.69
CA ILE A 275 -4.79 11.96 4.34
C ILE A 275 -4.45 13.42 4.10
N GLN A 276 -3.29 13.65 3.49
CA GLN A 276 -2.90 14.95 2.97
C GLN A 276 -2.39 14.79 1.53
N SER A 277 -3.07 15.47 0.58
CA SER A 277 -2.69 15.50 -0.83
C SER A 277 -2.55 16.95 -1.27
N THR A 278 -1.30 17.38 -1.53
CA THR A 278 -0.98 18.80 -1.72
C THR A 278 -0.67 19.19 -3.16
N GLY A 279 -0.43 18.22 -4.02
CA GLY A 279 -0.14 18.47 -5.45
C GLY A 279 -1.37 18.84 -6.28
N GLY A 280 -1.13 19.39 -7.46
CA GLY A 280 -2.21 19.77 -8.38
C GLY A 280 -3.12 18.58 -8.73
N ALA A 281 -4.43 18.80 -8.74
CA ALA A 281 -5.48 17.79 -8.92
C ALA A 281 -5.48 16.66 -7.87
N GLY A 282 -4.73 16.81 -6.76
CA GLY A 282 -4.60 15.79 -5.73
C GLY A 282 -5.92 15.46 -5.06
N LYS A 283 -6.19 14.19 -4.85
CA LYS A 283 -7.40 13.70 -4.20
C LYS A 283 -7.08 13.08 -2.84
N GLY A 284 -7.95 13.28 -1.88
CA GLY A 284 -7.83 12.56 -0.62
C GLY A 284 -8.25 11.10 -0.78
N ILE A 285 -9.53 10.88 -0.97
CA ILE A 285 -10.13 9.58 -1.29
C ILE A 285 -10.81 9.68 -2.66
N ASN A 286 -10.46 8.80 -3.57
CA ASN A 286 -11.06 8.69 -4.90
C ASN A 286 -11.54 7.27 -5.13
N CYS A 287 -12.85 7.11 -5.28
CA CYS A 287 -13.51 5.82 -5.44
C CYS A 287 -14.35 5.81 -6.71
N ASP A 288 -14.15 4.83 -7.57
CA ASP A 288 -14.99 4.68 -8.78
C ASP A 288 -16.35 4.02 -8.45
N GLY A 289 -16.39 3.23 -7.38
CA GLY A 289 -17.63 2.70 -6.83
C GLY A 289 -18.26 3.62 -5.78
N SER A 290 -18.94 3.02 -4.82
CA SER A 290 -19.62 3.70 -3.71
C SER A 290 -18.74 3.77 -2.46
N ILE A 291 -18.95 4.81 -1.66
CA ILE A 291 -18.30 4.96 -0.34
C ILE A 291 -19.35 4.86 0.75
N THR A 292 -19.12 4.01 1.74
CA THR A 292 -19.93 3.94 2.96
C THR A 292 -19.06 4.12 4.18
N ILE A 293 -19.38 5.10 5.02
CA ILE A 293 -18.72 5.37 6.29
C ILE A 293 -19.74 5.13 7.40
N ASN A 294 -19.55 4.05 8.15
CA ASN A 294 -20.43 3.70 9.26
C ASN A 294 -19.90 4.24 10.60
N ASP A 295 -18.59 4.29 10.76
CA ASP A 295 -17.93 4.78 11.98
C ASP A 295 -16.44 5.08 11.69
N GLY A 296 -15.71 5.58 12.70
CA GLY A 296 -14.29 5.91 12.62
C GLY A 296 -14.06 7.41 12.43
N THR A 297 -12.78 7.75 12.23
CA THR A 297 -12.37 9.14 11.97
C THR A 297 -11.69 9.23 10.62
N VAL A 298 -12.25 10.04 9.72
CA VAL A 298 -11.71 10.31 8.39
C VAL A 298 -11.34 11.78 8.31
N LYS A 299 -10.04 12.08 8.22
CA LYS A 299 -9.53 13.42 8.06
C LYS A 299 -8.80 13.56 6.74
N VAL A 300 -9.24 14.47 5.89
CA VAL A 300 -8.68 14.71 4.56
C VAL A 300 -8.32 16.18 4.40
N ILE A 301 -7.12 16.43 3.87
CA ILE A 301 -6.65 17.76 3.50
C ILE A 301 -6.15 17.71 2.06
N THR A 302 -6.72 18.53 1.19
CA THR A 302 -6.24 18.76 -0.18
C THR A 302 -6.03 20.26 -0.40
N THR A 303 -4.90 20.62 -1.02
CA THR A 303 -4.52 22.02 -1.25
C THR A 303 -4.07 22.27 -2.69
N GLY A 304 -4.03 21.25 -3.54
CA GLY A 304 -3.63 21.35 -4.93
C GLY A 304 -4.65 22.10 -5.78
N THR A 305 -4.16 22.87 -6.72
CA THR A 305 -5.00 23.58 -7.72
C THR A 305 -5.46 22.64 -8.82
N GLN A 306 -6.38 23.11 -9.66
CA GLN A 306 -6.77 22.42 -10.88
C GLN A 306 -5.55 22.19 -11.81
N CYS A 307 -5.50 21.03 -12.44
CA CYS A 307 -4.58 20.70 -13.55
C CYS A 307 -5.37 20.66 -14.84
N VAL A 308 -4.86 21.33 -15.87
CA VAL A 308 -5.46 21.36 -17.20
C VAL A 308 -4.41 20.91 -18.21
N TYR A 309 -4.76 19.95 -19.06
CA TYR A 309 -3.95 19.53 -20.19
C TYR A 309 -4.82 19.36 -21.44
N GLY A 310 -4.69 20.31 -22.36
CA GLY A 310 -5.54 20.36 -23.54
C GLY A 310 -7.01 20.55 -23.20
N LYS A 311 -7.82 19.53 -23.42
CA LYS A 311 -9.26 19.49 -23.08
C LYS A 311 -9.56 18.71 -21.79
N LEU A 312 -8.55 18.09 -21.21
CA LEU A 312 -8.68 17.35 -19.98
C LEU A 312 -8.38 18.27 -18.81
N ASP A 313 -9.19 18.16 -17.79
CA ASP A 313 -8.94 18.81 -16.53
C ASP A 313 -9.21 17.88 -15.34
N SER A 314 -8.60 18.18 -14.22
CA SER A 314 -8.83 17.51 -12.96
C SER A 314 -8.58 18.49 -11.83
N SER A 315 -9.48 18.52 -10.85
CA SER A 315 -9.38 19.38 -9.68
C SER A 315 -9.11 18.58 -8.42
N ALA A 316 -8.57 19.24 -7.41
CA ALA A 316 -8.39 18.61 -6.10
C ALA A 316 -9.76 18.30 -5.48
N LYS A 317 -9.90 17.11 -4.90
CA LYS A 317 -11.12 16.69 -4.20
C LYS A 317 -10.77 16.11 -2.83
N GLY A 318 -11.55 16.43 -1.83
CA GLY A 318 -11.39 15.79 -0.52
C GLY A 318 -11.76 14.31 -0.58
N ILE A 319 -13.02 14.02 -0.71
CA ILE A 319 -13.59 12.66 -0.86
C ILE A 319 -14.47 12.65 -2.10
N LYS A 320 -14.17 11.79 -3.06
CA LYS A 320 -14.94 11.63 -4.29
C LYS A 320 -15.39 10.19 -4.48
N ALA A 321 -16.66 10.01 -4.76
CA ALA A 321 -17.25 8.73 -5.20
C ALA A 321 -17.96 8.91 -6.54
N ASP A 322 -17.69 8.01 -7.50
CA ASP A 322 -18.48 7.97 -8.73
C ASP A 322 -19.84 7.30 -8.51
N GLY A 323 -19.95 6.39 -7.53
CA GLY A 323 -21.21 5.87 -7.00
C GLY A 323 -21.78 6.70 -5.87
N ALA A 324 -22.67 6.10 -5.08
CA ALA A 324 -23.27 6.74 -3.91
C ALA A 324 -22.26 6.93 -2.78
N LEU A 325 -22.40 8.04 -2.05
CA LEU A 325 -21.63 8.30 -0.85
C LEU A 325 -22.57 8.39 0.36
N THR A 326 -22.38 7.48 1.32
CA THR A 326 -23.26 7.40 2.50
C THR A 326 -22.43 7.50 3.77
N ILE A 327 -22.80 8.43 4.65
CA ILE A 327 -22.24 8.58 5.99
C ILE A 327 -23.30 8.21 7.00
N ASN A 328 -23.13 7.08 7.68
CA ASN A 328 -24.03 6.56 8.69
C ASN A 328 -23.60 6.91 10.12
N GLY A 329 -22.36 7.39 10.30
CA GLY A 329 -21.80 7.72 11.61
C GLY A 329 -20.33 8.15 11.52
N GLY A 330 -19.66 8.19 12.68
CA GLY A 330 -18.26 8.57 12.79
C GLY A 330 -18.03 10.08 12.65
N THR A 331 -16.77 10.41 12.36
CA THR A 331 -16.32 11.81 12.19
C THR A 331 -15.60 11.97 10.86
N VAL A 332 -16.11 12.83 9.99
CA VAL A 332 -15.56 13.14 8.67
C VAL A 332 -15.17 14.61 8.62
N LEU A 333 -13.86 14.88 8.52
CA LEU A 333 -13.28 16.22 8.49
C LEU A 333 -12.56 16.43 7.15
N VAL A 334 -13.04 17.36 6.34
CA VAL A 334 -12.47 17.62 5.02
C VAL A 334 -12.04 19.08 4.92
N LYS A 335 -10.85 19.30 4.38
CA LYS A 335 -10.36 20.62 3.98
C LYS A 335 -9.87 20.55 2.53
N ALA A 336 -10.53 21.26 1.62
CA ALA A 336 -10.20 21.33 0.21
C ALA A 336 -10.08 22.79 -0.24
N THR A 337 -8.84 23.31 -0.31
CA THR A 337 -8.60 24.78 -0.46
C THR A 337 -7.77 25.13 -1.69
N GLY A 338 -7.74 24.30 -2.71
CA GLY A 338 -6.90 24.46 -3.89
C GLY A 338 -7.43 25.42 -4.97
N GLY A 339 -8.57 26.09 -4.78
CA GLY A 339 -9.19 26.97 -5.77
C GLY A 339 -10.41 26.34 -6.44
N GLU A 340 -10.77 26.83 -7.63
CA GLU A 340 -11.92 26.32 -8.40
C GLU A 340 -11.87 24.79 -8.54
N GLY A 341 -13.02 24.15 -8.42
CA GLY A 341 -13.20 22.71 -8.45
C GLY A 341 -12.67 21.96 -7.22
N SER A 342 -12.15 22.67 -6.20
CA SER A 342 -11.68 22.05 -4.94
C SER A 342 -12.85 21.76 -4.01
N GLU A 343 -13.61 20.73 -4.34
CA GLU A 343 -14.77 20.29 -3.57
C GLU A 343 -14.38 19.41 -2.38
N GLY A 344 -15.19 19.48 -1.34
CA GLY A 344 -14.98 18.70 -0.12
C GLY A 344 -15.37 17.25 -0.26
N ILE A 345 -16.66 17.00 -0.38
CA ILE A 345 -17.29 15.67 -0.46
C ILE A 345 -18.17 15.62 -1.69
N GLU A 346 -17.77 14.86 -2.68
CA GLU A 346 -18.44 14.76 -3.97
C GLU A 346 -18.98 13.36 -4.20
N SER A 347 -20.25 13.27 -4.64
CA SER A 347 -20.82 12.05 -5.20
C SER A 347 -21.34 12.31 -6.61
N LYS A 348 -20.91 11.50 -7.58
CA LYS A 348 -21.50 11.56 -8.93
C LYS A 348 -22.90 10.90 -8.99
N SER A 349 -23.43 10.52 -7.84
CA SER A 349 -24.79 9.95 -7.68
C SER A 349 -25.51 10.64 -6.53
N VAL A 350 -25.76 9.93 -5.44
CA VAL A 350 -26.47 10.41 -4.26
C VAL A 350 -25.50 10.54 -3.08
N LEU A 351 -25.55 11.68 -2.38
CA LEU A 351 -24.85 11.89 -1.13
C LEU A 351 -25.86 11.83 0.02
N THR A 352 -25.67 10.93 0.97
CA THR A 352 -26.54 10.76 2.12
C THR A 352 -25.75 10.89 3.42
N VAL A 353 -26.25 11.70 4.35
CA VAL A 353 -25.78 11.75 5.73
C VAL A 353 -26.92 11.34 6.66
N ASN A 354 -26.77 10.20 7.32
CA ASN A 354 -27.76 9.69 8.27
C ASN A 354 -27.45 10.13 9.70
N GLU A 355 -26.17 10.04 10.10
CA GLU A 355 -25.70 10.40 11.44
C GLU A 355 -24.22 10.83 11.38
N GLY A 356 -23.62 11.10 12.55
CA GLY A 356 -22.20 11.43 12.70
C GLY A 356 -21.92 12.93 12.69
N THR A 357 -20.62 13.25 12.62
CA THR A 357 -20.13 14.63 12.51
C THR A 357 -19.42 14.81 11.18
N VAL A 358 -19.90 15.73 10.35
CA VAL A 358 -19.29 16.06 9.07
C VAL A 358 -18.93 17.53 9.06
N ALA A 359 -17.63 17.83 8.92
CA ALA A 359 -17.17 19.22 8.79
C ALA A 359 -16.32 19.37 7.52
N ALA A 360 -16.74 20.23 6.63
CA ALA A 360 -16.05 20.54 5.40
C ALA A 360 -15.72 22.04 5.33
N LEU A 361 -14.45 22.33 5.04
CA LEU A 361 -13.91 23.68 4.82
C LEU A 361 -13.29 23.71 3.43
N CYS A 362 -13.96 24.36 2.47
CA CYS A 362 -13.57 24.25 1.07
C CYS A 362 -13.42 25.63 0.41
N TYR A 363 -12.77 25.67 -0.73
CA TYR A 363 -12.83 26.84 -1.61
C TYR A 363 -14.08 26.77 -2.47
N ASP A 364 -14.30 25.64 -3.13
CA ASP A 364 -15.51 25.35 -3.92
C ASP A 364 -16.56 24.67 -3.04
N ASP A 365 -17.41 23.80 -3.57
CA ASP A 365 -18.50 23.21 -2.82
C ASP A 365 -18.01 22.30 -1.68
N CYS A 366 -18.60 22.42 -0.51
CA CYS A 366 -18.29 21.51 0.59
C CYS A 366 -18.93 20.14 0.42
N MET A 367 -20.18 20.11 -0.03
CA MET A 367 -20.91 18.91 -0.43
C MET A 367 -21.47 19.12 -1.82
N ASN A 368 -21.18 18.20 -2.73
CA ASN A 368 -21.70 18.21 -4.10
C ASN A 368 -22.27 16.84 -4.47
N ALA A 369 -23.43 16.82 -5.11
CA ALA A 369 -24.00 15.59 -5.64
C ALA A 369 -24.68 15.81 -7.00
N SER A 370 -24.40 14.90 -7.94
CA SER A 370 -24.98 14.98 -9.28
C SER A 370 -26.49 14.70 -9.31
N ASN A 371 -27.02 13.87 -8.41
CA ASN A 371 -28.45 13.52 -8.38
C ASN A 371 -29.17 14.17 -7.20
N SER A 372 -28.79 13.83 -5.97
CA SER A 372 -29.45 14.37 -4.79
C SER A 372 -28.56 14.36 -3.55
N ILE A 373 -28.84 15.26 -2.62
CA ILE A 373 -28.28 15.27 -1.27
C ILE A 373 -29.43 15.02 -0.28
N VAL A 374 -29.23 14.06 0.63
CA VAL A 374 -30.20 13.68 1.66
C VAL A 374 -29.51 13.77 3.02
N LEU A 375 -30.00 14.68 3.86
CA LEU A 375 -29.51 14.89 5.22
C LEU A 375 -30.58 14.45 6.21
N ASN A 376 -30.44 13.24 6.74
CA ASN A 376 -31.40 12.65 7.66
C ASN A 376 -31.08 12.94 9.12
N GLY A 377 -29.79 13.26 9.42
CA GLY A 377 -29.34 13.48 10.78
C GLY A 377 -27.89 13.95 10.83
N GLY A 378 -27.28 13.88 12.02
CA GLY A 378 -25.92 14.26 12.30
C GLY A 378 -25.67 15.75 12.55
N ASN A 379 -24.39 16.07 12.79
CA ASN A 379 -23.92 17.45 12.91
C ASN A 379 -23.10 17.81 11.67
N ILE A 380 -23.66 18.66 10.82
CA ILE A 380 -23.08 18.98 9.51
C ILE A 380 -22.67 20.45 9.52
N TYR A 381 -21.39 20.69 9.20
CA TYR A 381 -20.82 22.02 9.09
C TYR A 381 -20.10 22.17 7.75
N CYS A 382 -20.61 23.06 6.88
CA CYS A 382 -20.09 23.28 5.54
C CYS A 382 -19.77 24.76 5.36
N TYR A 383 -18.47 25.08 5.25
CA TYR A 383 -18.01 26.44 4.97
C TYR A 383 -17.26 26.45 3.64
N SER A 384 -17.87 27.05 2.62
CA SER A 384 -17.21 27.38 1.36
C SER A 384 -16.80 28.87 1.36
N SER A 385 -15.62 29.15 0.81
CA SER A 385 -15.12 30.53 0.67
C SER A 385 -15.32 31.11 -0.72
N GLY A 386 -15.61 30.31 -1.72
CA GLY A 386 -15.72 30.75 -3.11
C GLY A 386 -16.99 30.32 -3.84
N ASN A 387 -17.72 29.32 -3.31
CA ASN A 387 -18.95 28.80 -3.93
C ASN A 387 -19.94 28.35 -2.85
N ASP A 388 -20.60 27.20 -3.02
CA ASP A 388 -21.70 26.77 -2.17
C ASP A 388 -21.25 25.84 -1.03
N GLY A 389 -21.82 25.97 0.16
CA GLY A 389 -21.63 25.02 1.25
C GLY A 389 -22.27 23.66 0.90
N ILE A 390 -23.41 23.69 0.23
CA ILE A 390 -24.13 22.49 -0.23
C ILE A 390 -24.69 22.78 -1.61
N ASP A 391 -24.23 22.03 -2.62
CA ASP A 391 -24.74 22.07 -4.00
C ASP A 391 -25.30 20.71 -4.41
N SER A 392 -26.55 20.69 -4.83
CA SER A 392 -27.20 19.49 -5.37
C SER A 392 -27.73 19.80 -6.77
N ASN A 393 -27.21 19.09 -7.77
CA ASN A 393 -27.69 19.21 -9.14
C ASN A 393 -29.11 18.63 -9.36
N GLY A 394 -29.69 18.01 -8.34
CA GLY A 394 -31.05 17.52 -8.31
C GLY A 394 -31.76 18.01 -7.06
N THR A 395 -32.22 17.11 -6.19
CA THR A 395 -32.97 17.48 -5.00
C THR A 395 -32.10 17.54 -3.76
N LEU A 396 -32.34 18.52 -2.90
CA LEU A 396 -31.84 18.55 -1.54
C LEU A 396 -32.98 18.27 -0.56
N THR A 397 -32.81 17.27 0.29
CA THR A 397 -33.79 16.90 1.32
C THR A 397 -33.09 16.95 2.69
N ILE A 398 -33.63 17.72 3.62
CA ILE A 398 -33.15 17.79 5.00
C ILE A 398 -34.32 17.37 5.90
N THR A 399 -34.19 16.21 6.55
CA THR A 399 -35.24 15.66 7.43
C THR A 399 -34.86 15.71 8.90
N GLY A 400 -33.57 15.94 9.21
CA GLY A 400 -33.06 16.02 10.59
C GLY A 400 -31.64 16.52 10.69
N GLY A 401 -31.11 16.51 11.92
CA GLY A 401 -29.76 16.94 12.24
C GLY A 401 -29.60 18.43 12.51
N ALA A 402 -28.38 18.81 12.86
CA ALA A 402 -27.97 20.21 12.97
C ALA A 402 -27.09 20.56 11.76
N VAL A 403 -27.60 21.40 10.87
CA VAL A 403 -26.95 21.75 9.61
C VAL A 403 -26.58 23.23 9.59
N SER A 404 -25.30 23.55 9.44
CA SER A 404 -24.79 24.89 9.28
C SER A 404 -23.95 24.98 8.01
N TYR A 405 -24.24 25.92 7.14
CA TYR A 405 -23.58 26.06 5.85
C TYR A 405 -23.52 27.51 5.38
N THR A 406 -22.53 27.80 4.52
CA THR A 406 -22.48 29.05 3.72
C THR A 406 -23.09 28.73 2.36
N HIS A 407 -24.06 29.49 1.93
CA HIS A 407 -24.78 29.32 0.65
C HIS A 407 -25.31 27.89 0.42
N LEU A 408 -26.42 27.80 -0.24
CA LEU A 408 -27.09 26.53 -0.57
C LEU A 408 -27.66 26.65 -1.98
N ARG A 409 -27.40 25.62 -2.78
CA ARG A 409 -27.95 25.52 -4.12
C ARG A 409 -28.62 24.17 -4.32
N ALA A 410 -29.77 24.17 -4.90
CA ALA A 410 -30.47 22.99 -5.41
C ALA A 410 -31.13 23.36 -6.75
N HIS A 411 -31.06 22.50 -7.71
CA HIS A 411 -31.60 22.66 -9.07
C HIS A 411 -32.80 21.76 -9.31
#